data_d1c91276338e2f2792010db72a22af0f
#
_entry.id   d1c91276338e2f2792010db72a22af0f
#
_cell.length_a   1.000
_cell.length_b   1.000
_cell.length_c   1.000
_cell.angle_alpha   90.00
_cell.angle_beta   90.00
_cell.angle_gamma   90.00
#
_symmetry.space_group_name_H-M   'P 1'
#
loop_
_entity.id
_entity.type
_entity.pdbx_description
1 polymer ?
#
loop_
_entity_poly.entity_id
_entity_poly.type
_entity_poly.pdbx_seq_one_letter_code
_entity_poly.pdbx_strand_id
1 'polypeptide(L)'
;MSLIKSCQTQKFEELLVRKGNAEMRIKLGVRSTKVLQILVGVLMRCWVFAGLTILACILVYWTYGKLFAFLLLCLAIIGIFYHIEDNLLFHPDMPAHSRIFVPVPSMFGMPYESVNVRSSDGTLIHLFFIRQPGPLAIRVPTVLFLHGNAGNMGHRLQNVLGLYQNLQCNVLMLEYRGYGLSQGNPTEAGLCMDAKIALDYLASRSDINHKEIIVFGRSLGGAVAIDLASQLEYAQKIWCLILENTFTSIPEMAKVLIGWRLLHYLPLFVYKNKFLSLNKIGHVTVPTLFVSGLADNLVPPRMMSELHQKCGSNNKQLLQFEVGTHNETWTSPGYYHSLATFLRDARVRRGIDPPSSPPPPSFNESV
;
A
#
# COMPACT_ATOMS: atom_id res chain seq x y z
N MET A 1 52.71 14.03 14.21
CA MET A 1 51.53 13.34 14.74
C MET A 1 50.24 13.57 13.92
N SER A 2 50.13 14.64 13.12
CA SER A 2 48.92 14.95 12.29
C SER A 2 48.82 14.14 11.00
N LEU A 3 49.91 13.79 10.33
CA LEU A 3 49.94 13.04 9.08
C LEU A 3 49.55 11.55 9.21
N ILE A 4 49.79 10.93 10.36
CA ILE A 4 49.46 9.53 10.63
C ILE A 4 47.95 9.38 10.87
N LYS A 5 47.28 10.35 11.50
CA LYS A 5 45.83 10.35 11.68
C LYS A 5 45.07 10.51 10.36
N SER A 6 45.56 11.37 9.45
CA SER A 6 44.94 11.56 8.12
C SER A 6 44.99 10.28 7.27
N CYS A 7 46.10 9.57 7.30
CA CYS A 7 46.23 8.31 6.50
C CYS A 7 45.36 7.16 7.04
N GLN A 8 45.14 7.10 8.36
CA GLN A 8 44.24 6.09 8.95
C GLN A 8 42.78 6.38 8.66
N THR A 9 42.36 7.65 8.68
CA THR A 9 40.99 8.05 8.37
C THR A 9 40.67 7.77 6.89
N GLN A 10 41.59 8.07 5.99
CA GLN A 10 41.42 7.83 4.56
C GLN A 10 41.34 6.32 4.21
N LYS A 11 42.15 5.49 4.85
CA LYS A 11 42.07 4.02 4.71
C LYS A 11 40.77 3.45 5.30
N PHE A 12 40.24 4.05 6.36
CA PHE A 12 38.97 3.63 6.96
C PHE A 12 37.78 3.98 6.07
N GLU A 13 37.77 5.17 5.45
CA GLU A 13 36.73 5.56 4.48
C GLU A 13 36.76 4.69 3.21
N GLU A 14 37.96 4.39 2.67
CA GLU A 14 38.10 3.46 1.53
C GLU A 14 37.57 2.05 1.86
N LEU A 15 37.79 1.56 3.08
CA LEU A 15 37.28 0.28 3.55
C LEU A 15 35.74 0.27 3.69
N LEU A 16 35.15 1.38 4.16
CA LEU A 16 33.70 1.54 4.26
C LEU A 16 33.04 1.59 2.87
N VAL A 17 33.64 2.31 1.92
CA VAL A 17 33.17 2.37 0.53
C VAL A 17 33.27 1.01 -0.16
N ARG A 18 34.37 0.26 0.04
CA ARG A 18 34.51 -1.11 -0.48
C ARG A 18 33.52 -2.08 0.14
N LYS A 19 33.24 -1.98 1.44
CA LYS A 19 32.21 -2.79 2.10
C LYS A 19 30.79 -2.45 1.58
N GLY A 20 30.46 -1.18 1.46
CA GLY A 20 29.18 -0.73 0.89
C GLY A 20 28.99 -1.21 -0.55
N ASN A 21 30.03 -1.13 -1.39
CA ASN A 21 29.98 -1.62 -2.77
C ASN A 21 29.88 -3.16 -2.86
N ALA A 22 30.52 -3.90 -1.93
CA ALA A 22 30.40 -5.36 -1.85
C ALA A 22 29.00 -5.78 -1.39
N GLU A 23 28.45 -5.11 -0.37
CA GLU A 23 27.06 -5.35 0.08
C GLU A 23 26.04 -5.00 -1.00
N MET A 24 26.26 -3.92 -1.74
CA MET A 24 25.38 -3.55 -2.85
C MET A 24 25.46 -4.56 -4.00
N ARG A 25 26.64 -5.07 -4.35
CA ARG A 25 26.80 -6.14 -5.35
C ARG A 25 26.17 -7.47 -4.88
N ILE A 26 26.29 -7.81 -3.59
CA ILE A 26 25.63 -8.99 -3.01
C ILE A 26 24.11 -8.81 -3.04
N LYS A 27 23.57 -7.63 -2.69
CA LYS A 27 22.12 -7.33 -2.77
C LYS A 27 21.59 -7.38 -4.21
N LEU A 28 22.36 -6.89 -5.21
CA LEU A 28 21.99 -7.02 -6.63
C LEU A 28 22.06 -8.49 -7.10
N GLY A 29 23.09 -9.23 -6.72
CA GLY A 29 23.21 -10.65 -7.04
C GLY A 29 22.11 -11.50 -6.43
N VAL A 30 21.73 -11.23 -5.16
CA VAL A 30 20.63 -11.90 -4.47
C VAL A 30 19.26 -11.53 -5.07
N ARG A 31 19.06 -10.30 -5.55
CA ARG A 31 17.84 -9.93 -6.29
C ARG A 31 17.73 -10.66 -7.62
N SER A 32 18.83 -10.72 -8.39
CA SER A 32 18.86 -11.42 -9.66
C SER A 32 18.61 -12.93 -9.51
N THR A 33 19.18 -13.55 -8.47
CA THR A 33 18.96 -14.99 -8.20
C THR A 33 17.55 -15.27 -7.71
N LYS A 34 16.92 -14.39 -6.91
CA LYS A 34 15.52 -14.55 -6.47
C LYS A 34 14.52 -14.40 -7.62
N VAL A 35 14.72 -13.40 -8.50
CA VAL A 35 13.91 -13.27 -9.72
C VAL A 35 14.05 -14.49 -10.60
N LEU A 36 15.27 -15.00 -10.78
CA LEU A 36 15.52 -16.23 -11.53
C LEU A 36 14.89 -17.45 -10.85
N GLN A 37 14.95 -17.57 -9.53
CA GLN A 37 14.30 -18.65 -8.78
C GLN A 37 12.77 -18.60 -8.88
N ILE A 38 12.18 -17.41 -8.85
CA ILE A 38 10.74 -17.21 -9.07
C ILE A 38 10.36 -17.61 -10.50
N LEU A 39 11.12 -17.13 -11.50
CA LEU A 39 10.92 -17.51 -12.91
C LEU A 39 11.08 -19.02 -13.12
N VAL A 40 12.10 -19.64 -12.56
CA VAL A 40 12.31 -21.10 -12.62
C VAL A 40 11.19 -21.82 -11.87
N GLY A 41 10.77 -21.36 -10.70
CA GLY A 41 9.65 -21.96 -9.95
C GLY A 41 8.31 -21.87 -10.70
N VAL A 42 8.05 -20.76 -11.37
CA VAL A 42 6.90 -20.56 -12.26
C VAL A 42 7.03 -21.48 -13.49
N LEU A 43 8.16 -21.51 -14.15
CA LEU A 43 8.44 -22.40 -15.27
C LEU A 43 8.26 -23.87 -14.86
N MET A 44 8.78 -24.28 -13.72
CA MET A 44 8.66 -25.65 -13.21
C MET A 44 7.23 -26.03 -12.80
N ARG A 45 6.42 -25.08 -12.32
CA ARG A 45 5.00 -25.33 -12.05
C ARG A 45 4.13 -25.35 -13.32
N CYS A 46 4.51 -24.54 -14.30
CA CYS A 46 3.76 -24.41 -15.54
C CYS A 46 4.28 -25.31 -16.67
N TRP A 47 5.41 -26.01 -16.52
CA TRP A 47 6.04 -26.74 -17.62
C TRP A 47 5.16 -27.85 -18.22
N VAL A 48 4.38 -28.55 -17.39
CA VAL A 48 3.45 -29.59 -17.85
C VAL A 48 2.35 -28.95 -18.71
N PHE A 49 1.75 -27.86 -18.22
CA PHE A 49 0.73 -27.12 -18.97
C PHE A 49 1.31 -26.48 -20.24
N ALA A 50 2.52 -25.92 -20.16
CA ALA A 50 3.21 -25.38 -21.32
C ALA A 50 3.52 -26.48 -22.35
N GLY A 51 4.00 -27.65 -21.94
CA GLY A 51 4.26 -28.78 -22.79
C GLY A 51 3.00 -29.32 -23.47
N LEU A 52 1.92 -29.50 -22.73
CA LEU A 52 0.61 -29.90 -23.26
C LEU A 52 0.05 -28.86 -24.25
N THR A 53 0.24 -27.57 -23.95
CA THR A 53 -0.20 -26.48 -24.83
C THR A 53 0.59 -26.47 -26.14
N ILE A 54 1.91 -26.63 -26.08
CA ILE A 54 2.75 -26.72 -27.27
C ILE A 54 2.36 -27.92 -28.12
N LEU A 55 2.15 -29.09 -27.51
CA LEU A 55 1.71 -30.28 -28.21
C LEU A 55 0.34 -30.07 -28.89
N ALA A 56 -0.63 -29.47 -28.16
CA ALA A 56 -1.93 -29.11 -28.71
C ALA A 56 -1.80 -28.12 -29.88
N CYS A 57 -0.96 -27.09 -29.74
CA CYS A 57 -0.66 -26.11 -30.81
C CYS A 57 -0.09 -26.78 -32.06
N ILE A 58 0.84 -27.76 -31.90
CA ILE A 58 1.42 -28.52 -33.00
C ILE A 58 0.34 -29.36 -33.68
N LEU A 59 -0.48 -30.09 -32.92
CA LEU A 59 -1.57 -30.89 -33.47
C LEU A 59 -2.60 -30.03 -34.23
N VAL A 60 -2.97 -28.90 -33.66
CA VAL A 60 -3.91 -27.94 -34.28
C VAL A 60 -3.28 -27.26 -35.50
N TYR A 61 -1.98 -26.92 -35.46
CA TYR A 61 -1.27 -26.38 -36.61
C TYR A 61 -1.32 -27.33 -37.81
N TRP A 62 -1.15 -28.63 -37.55
CA TRP A 62 -1.24 -29.65 -38.60
C TRP A 62 -2.67 -29.84 -39.16
N THR A 63 -3.69 -29.68 -38.32
CA THR A 63 -5.09 -29.96 -38.68
C THR A 63 -5.85 -28.73 -39.20
N TYR A 64 -5.63 -27.54 -38.63
CA TYR A 64 -6.45 -26.35 -38.89
C TYR A 64 -5.66 -25.12 -39.38
N GLY A 65 -4.33 -25.23 -39.53
CA GLY A 65 -3.51 -24.18 -40.08
C GLY A 65 -2.92 -23.22 -39.05
N LYS A 66 -1.99 -22.42 -39.54
CA LYS A 66 -1.11 -21.56 -38.73
C LYS A 66 -1.82 -20.52 -37.85
N LEU A 67 -2.92 -19.95 -38.35
CA LEU A 67 -3.66 -18.91 -37.65
C LEU A 67 -4.31 -19.43 -36.36
N PHE A 68 -4.92 -20.59 -36.40
CA PHE A 68 -5.60 -21.17 -35.24
C PHE A 68 -4.60 -21.59 -34.15
N ALA A 69 -3.44 -22.16 -34.53
CA ALA A 69 -2.37 -22.47 -33.60
C ALA A 69 -1.81 -21.21 -32.93
N PHE A 70 -1.66 -20.11 -33.67
CA PHE A 70 -1.23 -18.82 -33.13
C PHE A 70 -2.24 -18.26 -32.10
N LEU A 71 -3.54 -18.32 -32.40
CA LEU A 71 -4.57 -17.87 -31.49
C LEU A 71 -4.60 -18.68 -30.19
N LEU A 72 -4.45 -20.02 -30.28
CA LEU A 72 -4.35 -20.88 -29.10
C LEU A 72 -3.10 -20.55 -28.25
N LEU A 73 -1.97 -20.29 -28.87
CA LEU A 73 -0.77 -19.88 -28.16
C LEU A 73 -0.97 -18.56 -27.43
N CYS A 74 -1.61 -17.56 -28.06
CA CYS A 74 -1.94 -16.29 -27.41
C CYS A 74 -2.86 -16.50 -26.20
N LEU A 75 -3.91 -17.33 -26.32
CA LEU A 75 -4.80 -17.64 -25.22
C LEU A 75 -4.10 -18.35 -24.07
N ALA A 76 -3.18 -19.28 -24.38
CA ALA A 76 -2.38 -19.97 -23.37
C ALA A 76 -1.45 -19.02 -22.62
N ILE A 77 -0.78 -18.09 -23.31
CA ILE A 77 0.07 -17.06 -22.71
C ILE A 77 -0.75 -16.15 -21.79
N ILE A 78 -1.93 -15.71 -22.24
CA ILE A 78 -2.85 -14.91 -21.43
C ILE A 78 -3.29 -15.69 -20.18
N GLY A 79 -3.64 -16.98 -20.33
CA GLY A 79 -4.05 -17.84 -19.22
C GLY A 79 -2.93 -18.04 -18.19
N ILE A 80 -1.70 -18.28 -18.64
CA ILE A 80 -0.54 -18.38 -17.76
C ILE A 80 -0.31 -17.06 -17.02
N PHE A 81 -0.31 -15.92 -17.73
CA PHE A 81 -0.14 -14.60 -17.14
C PHE A 81 -1.20 -14.34 -16.07
N TYR A 82 -2.48 -14.58 -16.38
CA TYR A 82 -3.59 -14.44 -15.43
C TYR A 82 -3.42 -15.30 -14.17
N HIS A 83 -2.86 -16.50 -14.32
CA HIS A 83 -2.64 -17.42 -13.20
C HIS A 83 -1.50 -16.97 -12.28
N ILE A 84 -0.45 -16.34 -12.82
CA ILE A 84 0.74 -15.94 -12.06
C ILE A 84 0.66 -14.48 -11.58
N GLU A 85 -0.31 -13.69 -12.05
CA GLU A 85 -0.39 -12.25 -11.80
C GLU A 85 -0.38 -11.90 -10.32
N ASP A 86 -1.08 -12.66 -9.47
CA ASP A 86 -1.10 -12.42 -8.02
C ASP A 86 0.32 -12.46 -7.43
N ASN A 87 1.15 -13.42 -7.86
CA ASN A 87 2.53 -13.57 -7.39
C ASN A 87 3.47 -12.48 -7.96
N LEU A 88 3.13 -11.90 -9.11
CA LEU A 88 3.88 -10.80 -9.70
C LEU A 88 3.50 -9.46 -9.08
N LEU A 89 2.25 -9.30 -8.69
CA LEU A 89 1.72 -8.05 -8.17
C LEU A 89 1.96 -7.91 -6.66
N PHE A 90 1.61 -8.94 -5.87
CA PHE A 90 1.66 -8.85 -4.41
C PHE A 90 2.99 -9.37 -3.85
N HIS A 91 3.58 -8.63 -2.92
CA HIS A 91 4.90 -8.92 -2.36
C HIS A 91 4.89 -9.09 -0.82
N PRO A 92 4.08 -10.03 -0.27
CA PRO A 92 3.98 -10.21 1.18
C PRO A 92 5.28 -10.69 1.84
N ASP A 93 6.16 -11.34 1.08
CA ASP A 93 7.41 -11.92 1.57
C ASP A 93 8.63 -10.97 1.44
N MET A 94 8.41 -9.72 1.02
CA MET A 94 9.47 -8.73 0.85
C MET A 94 9.28 -7.56 1.83
N PRO A 95 10.30 -7.25 2.67
CA PRO A 95 11.59 -7.93 2.83
C PRO A 95 11.47 -9.36 3.38
N ALA A 96 12.57 -10.13 3.32
CA ALA A 96 12.59 -11.51 3.84
C ALA A 96 12.07 -11.56 5.30
N HIS A 97 11.41 -12.64 5.65
CA HIS A 97 10.78 -12.89 6.96
C HIS A 97 9.54 -12.04 7.30
N SER A 98 9.01 -11.24 6.37
CA SER A 98 7.80 -10.42 6.60
C SER A 98 6.55 -11.22 7.00
N ARG A 99 6.51 -12.52 6.65
CA ARG A 99 5.46 -13.48 7.04
C ARG A 99 5.75 -14.23 8.35
N ILE A 100 6.94 -14.01 8.93
CA ILE A 100 7.39 -14.73 10.15
C ILE A 100 7.46 -13.77 11.32
N PHE A 101 7.98 -12.56 11.09
CA PHE A 101 8.16 -11.55 12.11
C PHE A 101 7.41 -10.27 11.75
N VAL A 102 6.44 -9.92 12.60
CA VAL A 102 5.69 -8.67 12.53
C VAL A 102 6.04 -7.84 13.75
N PRO A 103 6.79 -6.72 13.60
CA PRO A 103 7.02 -5.79 14.70
C PRO A 103 5.69 -5.35 15.35
N VAL A 104 5.67 -5.23 16.67
CA VAL A 104 4.45 -4.92 17.42
C VAL A 104 4.45 -3.49 17.94
N PRO A 105 3.29 -2.83 18.11
CA PRO A 105 3.22 -1.43 18.55
C PRO A 105 3.88 -1.14 19.89
N SER A 106 3.93 -2.11 20.82
CA SER A 106 4.62 -1.94 22.11
C SER A 106 6.13 -1.71 21.99
N MET A 107 6.76 -2.15 20.89
CA MET A 107 8.17 -1.85 20.60
C MET A 107 8.41 -0.34 20.39
N PHE A 108 7.36 0.41 20.12
CA PHE A 108 7.34 1.87 19.92
C PHE A 108 6.60 2.59 21.06
N GLY A 109 6.35 1.91 22.18
CA GLY A 109 5.66 2.49 23.35
C GLY A 109 4.17 2.74 23.14
N MET A 110 3.54 2.20 22.11
CA MET A 110 2.12 2.37 21.84
C MET A 110 1.31 1.21 22.46
N PRO A 111 0.30 1.51 23.31
CA PRO A 111 -0.62 0.48 23.80
C PRO A 111 -1.51 -0.04 22.67
N TYR A 112 -1.68 -1.36 22.58
CA TYR A 112 -2.44 -1.97 21.50
C TYR A 112 -3.17 -3.25 21.92
N GLU A 113 -4.18 -3.60 21.13
CA GLU A 113 -4.85 -4.90 21.11
C GLU A 113 -4.47 -5.62 19.81
N SER A 114 -4.06 -6.89 19.92
CA SER A 114 -3.89 -7.78 18.75
C SER A 114 -5.20 -8.52 18.53
N VAL A 115 -5.83 -8.31 17.39
CA VAL A 115 -7.19 -8.77 17.10
C VAL A 115 -7.19 -9.63 15.84
N ASN A 116 -7.97 -10.71 15.84
CA ASN A 116 -8.24 -11.49 14.66
C ASN A 116 -9.74 -11.42 14.33
N VAL A 117 -10.06 -11.05 13.10
CA VAL A 117 -11.43 -10.99 12.58
C VAL A 117 -11.58 -11.96 11.40
N ARG A 118 -12.79 -12.48 11.20
CA ARG A 118 -13.08 -13.31 10.03
C ARG A 118 -13.70 -12.46 8.93
N SER A 119 -13.09 -12.47 7.77
CA SER A 119 -13.65 -11.90 6.56
C SER A 119 -14.91 -12.67 6.12
N SER A 120 -15.72 -12.08 5.24
CA SER A 120 -17.00 -12.68 4.80
C SER A 120 -16.83 -14.05 4.13
N ASP A 121 -15.65 -14.36 3.59
CA ASP A 121 -15.28 -15.65 3.01
C ASP A 121 -14.64 -16.63 4.03
N GLY A 122 -14.62 -16.27 5.32
CA GLY A 122 -14.05 -17.06 6.40
C GLY A 122 -12.56 -16.88 6.63
N THR A 123 -11.84 -16.12 5.78
CA THR A 123 -10.40 -15.86 5.95
C THR A 123 -10.12 -15.12 7.24
N LEU A 124 -9.14 -15.59 8.03
CA LEU A 124 -8.74 -14.96 9.28
C LEU A 124 -7.78 -13.81 9.00
N ILE A 125 -8.15 -12.62 9.42
CA ILE A 125 -7.45 -11.35 9.20
C ILE A 125 -6.95 -10.80 10.53
N HIS A 126 -5.68 -10.47 10.58
CA HIS A 126 -5.00 -9.92 11.75
C HIS A 126 -5.01 -8.40 11.73
N LEU A 127 -5.29 -7.78 12.89
CA LEU A 127 -5.35 -6.34 13.08
C LEU A 127 -4.52 -5.94 14.32
N PHE A 128 -3.90 -4.76 14.29
CA PHE A 128 -3.46 -4.08 15.51
C PHE A 128 -4.36 -2.88 15.77
N PHE A 129 -5.00 -2.87 16.94
CA PHE A 129 -5.77 -1.72 17.37
C PHE A 129 -5.01 -0.95 18.45
N ILE A 130 -4.46 0.19 18.08
CA ILE A 130 -3.66 1.09 18.91
C ILE A 130 -4.59 2.18 19.45
N ARG A 131 -4.65 2.37 20.77
CA ARG A 131 -5.58 3.30 21.40
C ARG A 131 -4.87 4.38 22.18
N GLN A 132 -5.43 5.57 22.17
CA GLN A 132 -5.07 6.62 23.11
C GLN A 132 -5.46 6.21 24.54
N PRO A 133 -4.70 6.64 25.57
CA PRO A 133 -4.96 6.20 26.94
C PRO A 133 -6.23 6.80 27.53
N GLY A 134 -6.89 6.02 28.40
CA GLY A 134 -8.01 6.45 29.22
C GLY A 134 -9.21 6.96 28.42
N PRO A 135 -9.93 7.99 28.95
CA PRO A 135 -11.14 8.52 28.30
C PRO A 135 -10.85 9.34 27.02
N LEU A 136 -9.58 9.55 26.67
CA LEU A 136 -9.22 10.23 25.43
C LEU A 136 -9.62 9.40 24.21
N ALA A 137 -9.46 8.07 24.27
CA ALA A 137 -9.74 7.16 23.16
C ALA A 137 -11.13 7.34 22.53
N ILE A 138 -12.17 7.62 23.34
CA ILE A 138 -13.55 7.79 22.85
C ILE A 138 -13.82 9.20 22.28
N ARG A 139 -12.92 10.16 22.47
CA ARG A 139 -13.08 11.55 22.05
C ARG A 139 -12.28 11.91 20.80
N VAL A 140 -11.28 11.12 20.47
CA VAL A 140 -10.37 11.38 19.35
C VAL A 140 -10.79 10.62 18.09
N PRO A 141 -10.32 11.03 16.90
CA PRO A 141 -10.52 10.29 15.67
C PRO A 141 -9.89 8.90 15.73
N THR A 142 -10.39 8.01 14.89
CA THR A 142 -9.80 6.68 14.69
C THR A 142 -9.41 6.52 13.23
N VAL A 143 -8.14 6.21 12.98
CA VAL A 143 -7.58 5.97 11.65
C VAL A 143 -7.63 4.47 11.34
N LEU A 144 -8.30 4.08 10.26
CA LEU A 144 -8.11 2.79 9.61
C LEU A 144 -6.93 2.91 8.65
N PHE A 145 -5.81 2.28 9.00
CA PHE A 145 -4.56 2.35 8.24
C PHE A 145 -4.42 1.17 7.29
N LEU A 146 -4.41 1.45 5.99
CA LEU A 146 -4.29 0.52 4.88
C LEU A 146 -2.90 0.65 4.26
N HIS A 147 -2.04 -0.34 4.49
CA HIS A 147 -0.63 -0.27 4.10
C HIS A 147 -0.38 -0.53 2.61
N GLY A 148 0.84 -0.22 2.15
CA GLY A 148 1.27 -0.48 0.78
C GLY A 148 1.63 -1.95 0.52
N ASN A 149 1.99 -2.26 -0.73
CA ASN A 149 2.10 -3.62 -1.28
C ASN A 149 3.13 -4.54 -0.58
N ALA A 150 4.26 -4.04 -0.10
CA ALA A 150 5.33 -4.90 0.41
C ALA A 150 5.38 -4.95 1.94
N GLY A 151 5.87 -6.04 2.50
CA GLY A 151 6.11 -6.20 3.92
C GLY A 151 4.87 -6.57 4.72
N ASN A 152 4.77 -6.02 5.92
CA ASN A 152 3.66 -6.19 6.84
C ASN A 152 3.32 -4.86 7.55
N MET A 153 2.22 -4.84 8.29
CA MET A 153 1.79 -3.64 9.02
C MET A 153 2.83 -3.17 10.05
N GLY A 154 3.60 -4.09 10.65
CA GLY A 154 4.65 -3.74 11.62
C GLY A 154 5.76 -2.86 11.04
N HIS A 155 6.06 -2.97 9.74
CA HIS A 155 7.03 -2.10 9.08
C HIS A 155 6.56 -0.64 8.91
N ARG A 156 5.31 -0.35 9.26
CA ARG A 156 4.70 0.99 9.15
C ARG A 156 4.57 1.69 10.51
N LEU A 157 5.02 1.03 11.60
CA LEU A 157 4.82 1.52 12.96
C LEU A 157 5.47 2.87 13.24
N GLN A 158 6.59 3.22 12.60
CA GLN A 158 7.17 4.56 12.75
C GLN A 158 6.26 5.66 12.20
N ASN A 159 5.68 5.46 11.01
CA ASN A 159 4.72 6.41 10.47
C ASN A 159 3.44 6.45 11.31
N VAL A 160 2.97 5.28 11.77
CA VAL A 160 1.80 5.18 12.65
C VAL A 160 2.05 5.87 13.99
N LEU A 161 3.26 5.76 14.56
CA LEU A 161 3.64 6.51 15.76
C LEU A 161 3.50 8.04 15.53
N GLY A 162 3.97 8.51 14.38
CA GLY A 162 3.81 9.92 14.00
C GLY A 162 2.33 10.34 13.91
N LEU A 163 1.46 9.52 13.30
CA LEU A 163 0.01 9.78 13.29
C LEU A 163 -0.56 9.78 14.72
N TYR A 164 -0.25 8.75 15.51
CA TYR A 164 -0.70 8.59 16.89
C TYR A 164 -0.37 9.77 17.78
N GLN A 165 0.86 10.29 17.67
CA GLN A 165 1.35 11.40 18.50
C GLN A 165 0.87 12.77 18.00
N ASN A 166 0.99 13.04 16.69
CA ASN A 166 0.72 14.39 16.16
C ASN A 166 -0.77 14.64 15.91
N LEU A 167 -1.55 13.61 15.56
CA LEU A 167 -2.99 13.74 15.36
C LEU A 167 -3.78 13.37 16.61
N GLN A 168 -3.13 12.83 17.64
CA GLN A 168 -3.79 12.31 18.86
C GLN A 168 -4.99 11.40 18.51
N CYS A 169 -4.76 10.42 17.64
CA CYS A 169 -5.80 9.52 17.13
C CYS A 169 -5.60 8.08 17.62
N ASN A 170 -6.67 7.28 17.62
CA ASN A 170 -6.53 5.83 17.65
C ASN A 170 -6.14 5.35 16.24
N VAL A 171 -5.50 4.18 16.12
CA VAL A 171 -5.17 3.60 14.82
C VAL A 171 -5.52 2.12 14.79
N LEU A 172 -6.37 1.72 13.85
CA LEU A 172 -6.56 0.31 13.48
C LEU A 172 -5.70 0.03 12.25
N MET A 173 -4.69 -0.81 12.40
CA MET A 173 -3.86 -1.26 11.29
C MET A 173 -4.41 -2.57 10.76
N LEU A 174 -4.67 -2.62 9.47
CA LEU A 174 -5.10 -3.82 8.77
C LEU A 174 -3.89 -4.55 8.19
N GLU A 175 -3.75 -5.84 8.52
CA GLU A 175 -2.88 -6.75 7.80
C GLU A 175 -3.71 -7.51 6.77
N TYR A 176 -3.49 -7.26 5.50
CA TYR A 176 -4.26 -7.93 4.44
C TYR A 176 -4.05 -9.45 4.42
N ARG A 177 -5.04 -10.16 3.87
CA ARG A 177 -4.87 -11.59 3.58
C ARG A 177 -3.57 -11.87 2.84
N GLY A 178 -2.87 -12.92 3.26
CA GLY A 178 -1.58 -13.28 2.69
C GLY A 178 -0.40 -12.45 3.16
N TYR A 179 -0.60 -11.35 3.91
CA TYR A 179 0.46 -10.54 4.52
C TYR A 179 0.62 -10.84 6.01
N GLY A 180 1.83 -10.63 6.56
CA GLY A 180 2.15 -10.79 7.97
C GLY A 180 1.55 -12.06 8.56
N LEU A 181 0.71 -11.94 9.60
CA LEU A 181 0.05 -13.05 10.28
C LEU A 181 -1.35 -13.39 9.74
N SER A 182 -1.86 -12.65 8.77
CA SER A 182 -3.16 -12.93 8.15
C SER A 182 -3.10 -14.18 7.27
N GLN A 183 -4.21 -14.93 7.24
CA GLN A 183 -4.36 -16.13 6.41
C GLN A 183 -4.71 -15.77 4.95
N GLY A 184 -4.80 -16.79 4.10
CA GLY A 184 -5.22 -16.68 2.71
C GLY A 184 -4.15 -16.19 1.75
N ASN A 185 -4.58 -15.83 0.53
CA ASN A 185 -3.73 -15.30 -0.53
C ASN A 185 -4.26 -13.95 -0.99
N PRO A 186 -3.37 -12.98 -1.31
CA PRO A 186 -3.80 -11.65 -1.71
C PRO A 186 -4.41 -11.66 -3.12
N THR A 187 -5.53 -10.96 -3.26
CA THR A 187 -6.20 -10.64 -4.53
C THR A 187 -6.89 -9.28 -4.38
N GLU A 188 -7.18 -8.57 -5.47
CA GLU A 188 -7.92 -7.29 -5.40
C GLU A 188 -9.24 -7.43 -4.62
N ALA A 189 -10.07 -8.40 -4.99
CA ALA A 189 -11.36 -8.64 -4.32
C ALA A 189 -11.16 -8.97 -2.83
N GLY A 190 -10.14 -9.78 -2.52
CA GLY A 190 -9.81 -10.15 -1.15
C GLY A 190 -9.38 -8.99 -0.29
N LEU A 191 -8.47 -8.14 -0.77
CA LEU A 191 -8.01 -6.96 -0.03
C LEU A 191 -9.16 -5.97 0.22
N CYS A 192 -10.07 -5.82 -0.76
CA CYS A 192 -11.27 -5.00 -0.58
C CYS A 192 -12.22 -5.58 0.48
N MET A 193 -12.40 -6.90 0.53
CA MET A 193 -13.17 -7.56 1.61
C MET A 193 -12.52 -7.36 2.98
N ASP A 194 -11.19 -7.45 3.06
CA ASP A 194 -10.45 -7.25 4.31
C ASP A 194 -10.61 -5.82 4.84
N ALA A 195 -10.60 -4.81 3.96
CA ALA A 195 -10.84 -3.43 4.35
C ALA A 195 -12.28 -3.20 4.86
N LYS A 196 -13.27 -3.85 4.24
CA LYS A 196 -14.67 -3.79 4.69
C LYS A 196 -14.82 -4.35 6.10
N ILE A 197 -14.30 -5.56 6.37
CA ILE A 197 -14.42 -6.16 7.71
C ILE A 197 -13.64 -5.37 8.76
N ALA A 198 -12.53 -4.73 8.41
CA ALA A 198 -11.81 -3.85 9.34
C ALA A 198 -12.62 -2.59 9.68
N LEU A 199 -13.32 -1.99 8.71
CA LEU A 199 -14.20 -0.86 8.97
C LEU A 199 -15.45 -1.29 9.77
N ASP A 200 -16.02 -2.46 9.49
CA ASP A 200 -17.13 -3.03 10.24
C ASP A 200 -16.72 -3.37 11.69
N TYR A 201 -15.50 -3.85 11.89
CA TYR A 201 -14.95 -4.03 13.23
C TYR A 201 -14.90 -2.70 13.99
N LEU A 202 -14.44 -1.60 13.38
CA LEU A 202 -14.51 -0.27 14.01
C LEU A 202 -15.95 0.15 14.31
N ALA A 203 -16.86 -0.08 13.37
CA ALA A 203 -18.27 0.26 13.55
C ALA A 203 -18.95 -0.52 14.67
N SER A 204 -18.47 -1.70 15.03
CA SER A 204 -18.99 -2.53 16.12
C SER A 204 -18.48 -2.15 17.52
N ARG A 205 -17.42 -1.35 17.63
CA ARG A 205 -16.82 -0.97 18.92
C ARG A 205 -17.59 0.17 19.56
N SER A 206 -17.81 0.10 20.86
CA SER A 206 -18.47 1.18 21.64
C SER A 206 -17.49 2.19 22.25
N ASP A 207 -16.19 1.94 22.14
CA ASP A 207 -15.12 2.68 22.82
C ASP A 207 -14.30 3.59 21.87
N ILE A 208 -14.90 3.99 20.74
CA ILE A 208 -14.34 4.93 19.78
C ILE A 208 -15.35 6.00 19.37
N ASN A 209 -14.86 7.07 18.75
CA ASN A 209 -15.70 8.09 18.12
C ASN A 209 -16.10 7.69 16.70
N HIS A 210 -17.30 7.13 16.53
CA HIS A 210 -17.83 6.73 15.20
C HIS A 210 -18.03 7.89 14.23
N LYS A 211 -18.11 9.14 14.72
CA LYS A 211 -18.29 10.32 13.86
C LYS A 211 -17.01 10.75 13.17
N GLU A 212 -15.86 10.24 13.62
CA GLU A 212 -14.54 10.66 13.14
C GLU A 212 -13.66 9.45 12.78
N ILE A 213 -14.16 8.56 11.93
CA ILE A 213 -13.37 7.48 11.35
C ILE A 213 -12.68 8.00 10.08
N ILE A 214 -11.36 7.95 10.07
CA ILE A 214 -10.50 8.34 8.95
C ILE A 214 -10.00 7.07 8.27
N VAL A 215 -10.12 6.97 6.97
CA VAL A 215 -9.45 5.91 6.20
C VAL A 215 -8.18 6.49 5.59
N PHE A 216 -7.05 5.90 5.95
CA PHE A 216 -5.73 6.26 5.41
C PHE A 216 -5.22 5.14 4.54
N GLY A 217 -4.91 5.41 3.28
CA GLY A 217 -4.36 4.42 2.36
C GLY A 217 -3.10 4.91 1.64
N ARG A 218 -2.01 4.10 1.72
CA ARG A 218 -0.77 4.36 0.99
C ARG A 218 -0.58 3.39 -0.15
N SER A 219 -0.22 3.88 -1.34
CA SER A 219 0.11 3.06 -2.51
C SER A 219 -1.02 2.07 -2.81
N LEU A 220 -0.81 0.76 -2.76
CA LEU A 220 -1.84 -0.27 -2.87
C LEU A 220 -3.01 -0.03 -1.90
N GLY A 221 -2.71 0.32 -0.65
CA GLY A 221 -3.72 0.65 0.34
C GLY A 221 -4.57 1.87 -0.04
N GLY A 222 -4.04 2.79 -0.81
CA GLY A 222 -4.80 3.91 -1.37
C GLY A 222 -5.85 3.46 -2.37
N ALA A 223 -5.53 2.49 -3.23
CA ALA A 223 -6.50 1.91 -4.16
C ALA A 223 -7.61 1.14 -3.43
N VAL A 224 -7.27 0.40 -2.36
CA VAL A 224 -8.24 -0.28 -1.48
C VAL A 224 -9.11 0.74 -0.76
N ALA A 225 -8.53 1.85 -0.26
CA ALA A 225 -9.25 2.93 0.41
C ALA A 225 -10.26 3.63 -0.53
N ILE A 226 -9.86 3.84 -1.79
CA ILE A 226 -10.76 4.40 -2.82
C ILE A 226 -11.93 3.45 -3.08
N ASP A 227 -11.66 2.14 -3.23
CA ASP A 227 -12.73 1.15 -3.40
C ASP A 227 -13.73 1.19 -2.24
N LEU A 228 -13.23 1.18 -1.00
CA LEU A 228 -14.05 1.23 0.21
C LEU A 228 -14.89 2.51 0.27
N ALA A 229 -14.28 3.68 0.04
CA ALA A 229 -14.94 4.98 0.14
C ALA A 229 -15.86 5.28 -1.05
N SER A 230 -15.73 4.58 -2.18
CA SER A 230 -16.61 4.72 -3.34
C SER A 230 -17.95 4.01 -3.19
N GLN A 231 -18.09 3.13 -2.19
CA GLN A 231 -19.31 2.37 -1.92
C GLN A 231 -20.17 3.11 -0.87
N LEU A 232 -21.39 3.48 -1.21
CA LEU A 232 -22.27 4.32 -0.37
C LEU A 232 -22.43 3.78 1.05
N GLU A 233 -22.59 2.47 1.21
CA GLU A 233 -22.73 1.80 2.51
C GLU A 233 -21.56 2.08 3.46
N TYR A 234 -20.33 2.06 2.91
CA TYR A 234 -19.10 2.27 3.68
C TYR A 234 -18.74 3.75 3.79
N ALA A 235 -19.00 4.54 2.74
CA ALA A 235 -18.76 5.97 2.73
C ALA A 235 -19.47 6.68 3.90
N GLN A 236 -20.66 6.24 4.28
CA GLN A 236 -21.43 6.80 5.41
C GLN A 236 -20.74 6.60 6.78
N LYS A 237 -19.88 5.58 6.90
CA LYS A 237 -19.09 5.30 8.11
C LYS A 237 -17.77 6.08 8.15
N ILE A 238 -17.36 6.69 7.03
CA ILE A 238 -16.08 7.38 6.87
C ILE A 238 -16.27 8.88 7.01
N TRP A 239 -15.50 9.50 7.90
CA TRP A 239 -15.47 10.95 8.04
C TRP A 239 -14.58 11.61 7.00
N CYS A 240 -13.31 11.14 6.90
CA CYS A 240 -12.31 11.66 5.97
C CYS A 240 -11.54 10.51 5.31
N LEU A 241 -11.08 10.75 4.08
CA LEU A 241 -10.19 9.87 3.33
C LEU A 241 -8.83 10.55 3.14
N ILE A 242 -7.74 9.85 3.45
CA ILE A 242 -6.37 10.31 3.19
C ILE A 242 -5.70 9.30 2.26
N LEU A 243 -5.24 9.77 1.12
CA LEU A 243 -4.59 8.96 0.09
C LEU A 243 -3.15 9.44 -0.09
N GLU A 244 -2.18 8.54 0.09
CA GLU A 244 -0.76 8.84 -0.04
C GLU A 244 -0.13 8.00 -1.14
N ASN A 245 0.50 8.66 -2.12
CA ASN A 245 1.31 8.06 -3.18
C ASN A 245 0.64 6.86 -3.86
N THR A 246 -0.65 6.97 -4.19
CA THR A 246 -1.42 5.91 -4.83
C THR A 246 -1.55 6.11 -6.35
N PHE A 247 -2.07 5.12 -7.02
CA PHE A 247 -2.07 5.02 -8.48
C PHE A 247 -3.49 5.00 -9.07
N THR A 248 -3.58 5.31 -10.35
CA THR A 248 -4.84 5.34 -11.10
C THR A 248 -5.39 3.95 -11.42
N SER A 249 -4.50 2.98 -11.72
CA SER A 249 -4.85 1.55 -11.89
C SER A 249 -3.59 0.69 -12.02
N ILE A 250 -3.69 -0.61 -11.81
CA ILE A 250 -2.59 -1.58 -12.07
C ILE A 250 -2.22 -1.63 -13.56
N PRO A 251 -3.15 -1.64 -14.53
CA PRO A 251 -2.77 -1.54 -15.94
C PRO A 251 -1.92 -0.32 -16.29
N GLU A 252 -2.23 0.86 -15.71
CA GLU A 252 -1.41 2.07 -15.92
C GLU A 252 -0.05 1.96 -15.24
N MET A 253 0.02 1.36 -14.05
CA MET A 253 1.30 1.07 -13.38
C MET A 253 2.16 0.11 -14.18
N ALA A 254 1.58 -0.95 -14.77
CA ALA A 254 2.31 -1.87 -15.63
C ALA A 254 2.96 -1.16 -16.84
N LYS A 255 2.24 -0.22 -17.47
CA LYS A 255 2.79 0.60 -18.57
C LYS A 255 4.00 1.43 -18.13
N VAL A 256 3.93 2.01 -16.91
CA VAL A 256 5.02 2.81 -16.34
C VAL A 256 6.23 1.95 -15.98
N LEU A 257 6.01 0.83 -15.28
CA LEU A 257 7.08 0.01 -14.73
C LEU A 257 7.80 -0.84 -15.77
N ILE A 258 7.05 -1.37 -16.73
CA ILE A 258 7.60 -2.28 -17.77
C ILE A 258 8.04 -1.48 -18.99
N GLY A 259 7.37 -0.36 -19.30
CA GLY A 259 7.72 0.53 -20.40
C GLY A 259 7.49 -0.05 -21.81
N TRP A 260 6.87 -1.23 -21.94
CA TRP A 260 6.65 -1.86 -23.25
C TRP A 260 5.44 -1.23 -23.94
N ARG A 261 5.66 -0.70 -25.15
CA ARG A 261 4.59 -0.10 -25.97
C ARG A 261 3.41 -1.05 -26.22
N LEU A 262 3.67 -2.36 -26.24
CA LEU A 262 2.63 -3.39 -26.46
C LEU A 262 1.58 -3.39 -25.34
N LEU A 263 1.94 -3.04 -24.10
CA LEU A 263 1.01 -2.98 -22.95
C LEU A 263 -0.12 -1.97 -23.15
N HIS A 264 0.07 -0.95 -24.00
CA HIS A 264 -0.97 0.04 -24.32
C HIS A 264 -2.15 -0.56 -25.10
N TYR A 265 -1.94 -1.70 -25.75
CA TYR A 265 -2.95 -2.38 -26.54
C TYR A 265 -3.58 -3.58 -25.82
N LEU A 266 -3.09 -3.93 -24.62
CA LEU A 266 -3.67 -5.01 -23.85
C LEU A 266 -5.06 -4.62 -23.31
N PRO A 267 -6.10 -5.38 -23.62
CA PRO A 267 -7.44 -5.11 -23.11
C PRO A 267 -7.52 -5.41 -21.61
N LEU A 268 -8.40 -4.70 -20.89
CA LEU A 268 -8.55 -4.81 -19.44
C LEU A 268 -8.90 -6.22 -18.93
N PHE A 269 -9.51 -7.05 -19.75
CA PHE A 269 -9.88 -8.42 -19.33
C PHE A 269 -8.66 -9.34 -19.13
N VAL A 270 -7.50 -8.99 -19.68
CA VAL A 270 -6.24 -9.72 -19.49
C VAL A 270 -5.72 -9.58 -18.05
N TYR A 271 -6.03 -8.48 -17.39
CA TYR A 271 -5.63 -8.23 -16.01
C TYR A 271 -6.63 -8.85 -15.04
N LYS A 272 -6.17 -9.66 -14.11
CA LYS A 272 -6.95 -10.22 -13.00
C LYS A 272 -7.22 -9.16 -11.94
N ASN A 273 -6.16 -8.48 -11.47
CA ASN A 273 -6.19 -7.42 -10.48
C ASN A 273 -6.02 -6.06 -11.21
N LYS A 274 -7.03 -5.24 -11.17
CA LYS A 274 -7.06 -3.99 -11.96
C LYS A 274 -6.91 -2.74 -11.09
N PHE A 275 -7.48 -2.75 -9.88
CA PHE A 275 -7.54 -1.61 -8.98
C PHE A 275 -7.84 -0.31 -9.74
N LEU A 276 -9.00 -0.25 -10.39
CA LEU A 276 -9.40 0.88 -11.26
C LEU A 276 -9.76 2.12 -10.41
N SER A 277 -8.78 2.65 -9.68
CA SER A 277 -8.94 3.78 -8.77
C SER A 277 -9.51 5.00 -9.46
N LEU A 278 -9.02 5.32 -10.68
CA LEU A 278 -9.49 6.48 -11.45
C LEU A 278 -10.98 6.37 -11.80
N ASN A 279 -11.50 5.15 -12.01
CA ASN A 279 -12.92 4.97 -12.32
C ASN A 279 -13.81 5.07 -11.07
N LYS A 280 -13.27 4.73 -9.91
CA LYS A 280 -14.00 4.69 -8.63
C LYS A 280 -13.97 6.02 -7.90
N ILE A 281 -12.88 6.81 -8.02
CA ILE A 281 -12.67 8.04 -7.24
C ILE A 281 -13.74 9.11 -7.49
N GLY A 282 -14.40 9.10 -8.65
CA GLY A 282 -15.54 9.98 -8.95
C GLY A 282 -16.77 9.76 -8.06
N HIS A 283 -16.89 8.58 -7.46
CA HIS A 283 -17.96 8.23 -6.51
C HIS A 283 -17.61 8.53 -5.05
N VAL A 284 -16.37 8.91 -4.76
CA VAL A 284 -15.93 9.31 -3.43
C VAL A 284 -16.42 10.72 -3.13
N THR A 285 -17.29 10.86 -2.13
CA THR A 285 -17.92 12.14 -1.75
C THR A 285 -17.44 12.66 -0.40
N VAL A 286 -16.77 11.84 0.41
CA VAL A 286 -16.25 12.23 1.73
C VAL A 286 -15.07 13.21 1.56
N PRO A 287 -14.82 14.09 2.56
CA PRO A 287 -13.64 14.95 2.56
C PRO A 287 -12.37 14.16 2.29
N THR A 288 -11.59 14.53 1.25
CA THR A 288 -10.47 13.73 0.77
C THR A 288 -9.20 14.56 0.66
N LEU A 289 -8.15 14.09 1.33
CA LEU A 289 -6.79 14.62 1.24
C LEU A 289 -5.93 13.71 0.37
N PHE A 290 -5.31 14.29 -0.65
CA PHE A 290 -4.32 13.65 -1.49
C PHE A 290 -2.94 14.12 -1.07
N VAL A 291 -2.04 13.20 -0.74
CA VAL A 291 -0.66 13.47 -0.32
C VAL A 291 0.27 12.86 -1.36
N SER A 292 1.05 13.69 -2.03
CA SER A 292 1.92 13.29 -3.13
C SER A 292 3.37 13.68 -2.86
N GLY A 293 4.25 12.69 -2.82
CA GLY A 293 5.70 12.91 -2.86
C GLY A 293 6.13 13.16 -4.31
N LEU A 294 6.75 14.32 -4.58
CA LEU A 294 7.20 14.66 -5.93
C LEU A 294 8.46 13.91 -6.37
N ALA A 295 9.22 13.37 -5.40
CA ALA A 295 10.38 12.49 -5.65
C ALA A 295 9.98 11.00 -5.68
N ASP A 296 8.69 10.66 -5.82
CA ASP A 296 8.22 9.29 -5.96
C ASP A 296 8.63 8.72 -7.33
N ASN A 297 9.60 7.79 -7.32
CA ASN A 297 10.12 7.13 -8.51
C ASN A 297 9.40 5.83 -8.85
N LEU A 298 8.43 5.41 -8.03
CA LEU A 298 7.64 4.19 -8.23
C LEU A 298 6.27 4.51 -8.82
N VAL A 299 5.51 5.36 -8.15
CA VAL A 299 4.20 5.85 -8.61
C VAL A 299 4.35 7.29 -9.07
N PRO A 300 4.22 7.59 -10.38
CA PRO A 300 4.39 8.95 -10.88
C PRO A 300 3.42 9.93 -10.18
N PRO A 301 3.89 11.09 -9.68
CA PRO A 301 3.06 12.08 -8.98
C PRO A 301 1.85 12.56 -9.80
N ARG A 302 1.93 12.52 -11.14
CA ARG A 302 0.81 12.82 -12.03
C ARG A 302 -0.44 11.97 -11.74
N MET A 303 -0.27 10.72 -11.31
CA MET A 303 -1.41 9.85 -10.99
C MET A 303 -2.20 10.36 -9.79
N MET A 304 -1.53 10.92 -8.77
CA MET A 304 -2.20 11.59 -7.65
C MET A 304 -2.97 12.83 -8.11
N SER A 305 -2.39 13.61 -9.02
CA SER A 305 -3.05 14.79 -9.61
C SER A 305 -4.30 14.40 -10.42
N GLU A 306 -4.23 13.33 -11.21
CA GLU A 306 -5.36 12.80 -11.98
C GLU A 306 -6.49 12.32 -11.05
N LEU A 307 -6.15 11.60 -9.97
CA LEU A 307 -7.13 11.16 -8.96
C LEU A 307 -7.79 12.36 -8.26
N HIS A 308 -7.00 13.36 -7.84
CA HIS A 308 -7.52 14.58 -7.24
C HIS A 308 -8.48 15.34 -8.17
N GLN A 309 -8.12 15.50 -9.44
CA GLN A 309 -8.97 16.18 -10.43
C GLN A 309 -10.33 15.48 -10.58
N LYS A 310 -10.32 14.12 -10.66
CA LYS A 310 -11.52 13.32 -10.91
C LYS A 310 -12.33 13.00 -9.65
N CYS A 311 -11.79 13.26 -8.45
CA CYS A 311 -12.48 12.97 -7.18
C CYS A 311 -13.81 13.72 -7.10
N GLY A 312 -14.87 12.99 -6.72
CA GLY A 312 -16.24 13.49 -6.58
C GLY A 312 -16.48 14.33 -5.32
N SER A 313 -15.53 14.37 -4.39
CA SER A 313 -15.66 15.17 -3.17
C SER A 313 -15.60 16.67 -3.46
N ASN A 314 -16.54 17.43 -2.88
CA ASN A 314 -16.52 18.89 -2.88
C ASN A 314 -15.50 19.47 -1.89
N ASN A 315 -15.00 18.66 -0.96
CA ASN A 315 -13.95 19.02 -0.01
C ASN A 315 -12.72 18.15 -0.27
N LYS A 316 -11.91 18.55 -1.23
CA LYS A 316 -10.69 17.83 -1.61
C LYS A 316 -9.50 18.77 -1.66
N GLN A 317 -8.33 18.28 -1.24
CA GLN A 317 -7.08 19.01 -1.23
C GLN A 317 -5.95 18.11 -1.74
N LEU A 318 -5.00 18.68 -2.49
CA LEU A 318 -3.77 18.04 -2.90
C LEU A 318 -2.60 18.72 -2.20
N LEU A 319 -1.87 17.95 -1.38
CA LEU A 319 -0.61 18.34 -0.78
C LEU A 319 0.55 17.68 -1.54
N GLN A 320 1.56 18.47 -1.87
CA GLN A 320 2.74 18.00 -2.59
C GLN A 320 3.99 18.28 -1.76
N PHE A 321 4.85 17.26 -1.62
CA PHE A 321 6.10 17.34 -0.86
C PHE A 321 7.26 17.10 -1.83
N GLU A 322 8.08 18.14 -2.06
CA GLU A 322 9.14 18.13 -3.08
C GLU A 322 10.13 16.98 -2.92
N VAL A 323 10.56 16.71 -1.66
CA VAL A 323 11.52 15.64 -1.33
C VAL A 323 10.85 14.32 -0.96
N GLY A 324 9.53 14.27 -0.93
CA GLY A 324 8.77 13.07 -0.57
C GLY A 324 8.99 11.94 -1.57
N THR A 325 9.48 10.80 -1.11
CA THR A 325 9.62 9.57 -1.90
C THR A 325 8.43 8.65 -1.72
N HIS A 326 8.35 7.54 -2.46
CA HIS A 326 7.23 6.60 -2.37
C HIS A 326 6.93 6.12 -0.95
N ASN A 327 7.96 5.81 -0.18
CA ASN A 327 7.80 5.23 1.16
C ASN A 327 8.03 6.22 2.30
N GLU A 328 8.61 7.39 2.04
CA GLU A 328 9.12 8.30 3.07
C GLU A 328 8.54 9.71 2.97
N THR A 329 7.46 9.94 2.22
CA THR A 329 6.77 11.24 2.16
C THR A 329 6.36 11.71 3.56
N TRP A 330 6.02 10.79 4.46
CA TRP A 330 5.65 11.07 5.85
C TRP A 330 6.78 11.66 6.71
N THR A 331 8.05 11.57 6.26
CA THR A 331 9.20 12.21 6.94
C THR A 331 9.42 13.66 6.50
N SER A 332 8.66 14.13 5.51
CA SER A 332 8.81 15.48 4.98
C SER A 332 8.41 16.53 6.03
N PRO A 333 9.15 17.65 6.13
CA PRO A 333 8.80 18.75 7.03
C PRO A 333 7.35 19.21 6.83
N GLY A 334 6.63 19.41 7.95
CA GLY A 334 5.24 19.87 7.92
C GLY A 334 4.19 18.81 7.54
N TYR A 335 4.57 17.56 7.27
CA TYR A 335 3.65 16.50 6.88
C TYR A 335 2.48 16.34 7.87
N TYR A 336 2.75 16.01 9.13
CA TYR A 336 1.71 15.82 10.15
C TYR A 336 0.92 17.09 10.45
N HIS A 337 1.58 18.26 10.41
CA HIS A 337 0.92 19.55 10.57
C HIS A 337 -0.13 19.78 9.46
N SER A 338 0.21 19.48 8.22
CA SER A 338 -0.71 19.62 7.09
C SER A 338 -1.91 18.67 7.19
N LEU A 339 -1.67 17.43 7.64
CA LEU A 339 -2.75 16.47 7.91
C LEU A 339 -3.69 17.01 9.03
N ALA A 340 -3.12 17.48 10.14
CA ALA A 340 -3.89 18.05 11.26
C ALA A 340 -4.71 19.27 10.83
N THR A 341 -4.15 20.13 9.96
CA THR A 341 -4.84 21.31 9.41
C THR A 341 -6.03 20.87 8.56
N PHE A 342 -5.86 19.93 7.64
CA PHE A 342 -6.97 19.41 6.83
C PHE A 342 -8.11 18.83 7.69
N LEU A 343 -7.77 18.03 8.70
CA LEU A 343 -8.75 17.42 9.60
C LEU A 343 -9.50 18.48 10.41
N ARG A 344 -8.79 19.51 10.89
CA ARG A 344 -9.43 20.65 11.59
C ARG A 344 -10.40 21.38 10.68
N ASP A 345 -10.01 21.67 9.44
CA ASP A 345 -10.87 22.35 8.47
C ASP A 345 -12.09 21.48 8.11
N ALA A 346 -11.93 20.17 8.02
CA ALA A 346 -13.02 19.24 7.81
C ALA A 346 -14.01 19.19 9.00
N ARG A 347 -13.54 19.33 10.24
CA ARG A 347 -14.40 19.48 11.44
C ARG A 347 -15.25 20.74 11.39
N VAL A 348 -14.58 21.87 11.14
CA VAL A 348 -15.26 23.18 11.06
C VAL A 348 -16.36 23.14 10.01
N ARG A 349 -16.09 22.61 8.84
CA ARG A 349 -17.10 22.49 7.76
C ARG A 349 -18.27 21.57 8.12
N ARG A 350 -18.06 20.59 9.01
CA ARG A 350 -19.12 19.69 9.49
C ARG A 350 -19.91 20.25 10.69
N GLY A 351 -19.53 21.43 11.19
CA GLY A 351 -20.14 22.04 12.39
C GLY A 351 -19.82 21.27 13.68
N ILE A 352 -18.73 20.56 13.72
CA ILE A 352 -18.21 19.92 14.93
C ILE A 352 -17.31 20.93 15.61
N ASP A 353 -17.63 21.31 16.87
CA ASP A 353 -16.80 22.25 17.63
C ASP A 353 -15.34 21.76 17.72
N PRO A 354 -14.36 22.65 17.53
CA PRO A 354 -12.97 22.28 17.73
C PRO A 354 -12.74 21.78 19.15
N PRO A 355 -11.85 20.81 19.39
CA PRO A 355 -11.54 20.37 20.75
C PRO A 355 -11.04 21.56 21.55
N SER A 356 -11.51 21.70 22.79
CA SER A 356 -11.25 22.81 23.72
C SER A 356 -9.82 22.87 24.29
N SER A 357 -8.85 22.26 23.63
CA SER A 357 -7.44 22.27 24.01
C SER A 357 -6.55 22.80 22.87
N PRO A 358 -5.56 23.63 23.17
CA PRO A 358 -4.58 24.09 22.19
C PRO A 358 -3.80 22.88 21.61
N PRO A 359 -3.28 22.99 20.38
CA PRO A 359 -2.42 21.96 19.83
C PRO A 359 -1.21 21.75 20.76
N PRO A 360 -0.71 20.51 20.91
CA PRO A 360 0.49 20.26 21.69
C PRO A 360 1.65 21.09 21.13
N PRO A 361 2.59 21.52 22.00
CA PRO A 361 3.73 22.29 21.57
C PRO A 361 4.47 21.56 20.47
N SER A 362 4.76 22.26 19.38
CA SER A 362 5.59 21.74 18.30
C SER A 362 6.93 21.30 18.89
N PHE A 363 7.17 19.98 18.90
CA PHE A 363 8.51 19.49 19.18
C PHE A 363 9.42 20.01 18.06
N ASN A 364 10.37 20.84 18.44
CA ASN A 364 11.41 21.32 17.54
C ASN A 364 12.11 20.10 16.91
N GLU A 365 12.07 20.06 15.61
CA GLU A 365 12.88 19.18 14.78
C GLU A 365 14.35 19.63 14.92
N SER A 366 15.02 19.07 15.91
CA SER A 366 16.48 19.12 16.01
C SER A 366 16.94 17.79 16.57
N VAL A 367 17.16 16.84 15.67
CA VAL A 367 18.28 15.86 15.69
C VAL A 367 18.51 15.36 14.25
#